data_4b161d20ad76999265c1b446dbddedb3
#
_entry.id   4b161d20ad76999265c1b446dbddedb3
#
_cell.length_a   1.000
_cell.length_b   1.000
_cell.length_c   1.000
_cell.angle_alpha   90.00
_cell.angle_beta   90.00
_cell.angle_gamma   90.00
#
_symmetry.space_group_name_H-M   'P 1'
#
loop_
_entity.id
_entity.type
_entity.pdbx_description
1 polymer ?
#
loop_
_entity_poly.entity_id
_entity_poly.type
_entity_poly.pdbx_seq_one_letter_code
_entity_poly.pdbx_strand_id
1 'polypeptide(L)'
;KKLEFEKKIFIIDKNIENKKRCLIPIENEFKDISNNLLKCKDGEIIGDGQSDFTKNLSSYKFLKDGQKFNILDIPGIEGNKKIVTDEIEKAVKKAHVVFYITSSSTPPQKGDSNKKGTLEKIKEHLGSQVEIYTIFNKRVTNTMHISGVLVNEGEIESLRILDEKMKEILGNNYIGNKYLSARVAFLSLATCLIPDNKDNRDKNKFIEKFSEDELLQKSLFQSFCDFLTNSLVQNTKQKIKKSNFNKANNLLKEFILVLSDILEKNLIPLEINIKKDTEDVNNNLDKSFRKLKDDVETSFRKDLRNFENDSMQKIYNYIDSNVSNDDFKKKFEEIIKENIEIFGNNISVSLNIEITKFQNKIIEILDNFKRRVNDSIQDYNTF
;
A
#
# COMPACT_ATOMS: atom_id res chain seq x y z
N LYS A 1 -11.65 -30.76 89.00
CA LYS A 1 -11.09 -29.68 88.11
C LYS A 1 -10.73 -30.23 86.69
N LYS A 2 -9.91 -31.26 86.60
CA LYS A 2 -9.52 -31.79 85.23
C LYS A 2 -10.73 -32.21 84.40
N LEU A 3 -11.65 -33.01 84.98
CA LEU A 3 -12.87 -33.49 84.32
C LEU A 3 -13.82 -32.33 83.92
N GLU A 4 -13.81 -31.26 84.64
CA GLU A 4 -14.63 -30.08 84.39
C GLU A 4 -14.09 -29.25 83.19
N PHE A 5 -12.76 -29.18 83.06
CA PHE A 5 -12.12 -28.57 81.91
C PHE A 5 -12.30 -29.40 80.65
N GLU A 6 -12.20 -30.68 80.71
CA GLU A 6 -12.42 -31.61 79.62
C GLU A 6 -13.89 -31.51 79.07
N LYS A 7 -14.89 -31.42 79.99
CA LYS A 7 -16.29 -31.15 79.60
C LYS A 7 -16.47 -29.78 78.92
N LYS A 8 -15.80 -28.72 79.42
CA LYS A 8 -15.85 -27.39 78.81
C LYS A 8 -15.22 -27.37 77.42
N ILE A 9 -14.09 -28.04 77.25
CA ILE A 9 -13.42 -28.18 75.96
C ILE A 9 -14.34 -28.90 74.96
N PHE A 10 -14.95 -30.04 75.37
CA PHE A 10 -15.88 -30.80 74.53
C PHE A 10 -17.10 -29.96 74.09
N ILE A 11 -17.66 -29.13 75.00
CA ILE A 11 -18.78 -28.22 74.65
C ILE A 11 -18.32 -27.15 73.64
N ILE A 12 -17.13 -26.58 73.84
CA ILE A 12 -16.57 -25.57 72.95
C ILE A 12 -16.32 -26.16 71.57
N ASP A 13 -15.72 -27.36 71.49
CA ASP A 13 -15.44 -28.04 70.22
C ASP A 13 -16.73 -28.35 69.46
N LYS A 14 -17.78 -28.82 70.16
CA LYS A 14 -19.08 -29.06 69.56
C LYS A 14 -19.75 -27.79 69.06
N ASN A 15 -19.57 -26.67 69.77
CA ASN A 15 -20.05 -25.36 69.35
C ASN A 15 -19.30 -24.83 68.12
N ILE A 16 -18.00 -25.03 68.08
CA ILE A 16 -17.15 -24.71 66.92
C ILE A 16 -17.58 -25.51 65.70
N GLU A 17 -17.79 -26.80 65.89
CA GLU A 17 -18.23 -27.69 64.77
C GLU A 17 -19.61 -27.30 64.26
N ASN A 18 -20.58 -26.99 65.14
CA ASN A 18 -21.88 -26.47 64.76
C ASN A 18 -21.81 -25.13 64.01
N LYS A 19 -21.00 -24.21 64.48
CA LYS A 19 -20.77 -22.91 63.80
C LYS A 19 -20.12 -23.14 62.42
N LYS A 20 -19.15 -24.03 62.30
CA LYS A 20 -18.55 -24.41 61.00
C LYS A 20 -19.59 -24.96 60.05
N ARG A 21 -20.49 -25.86 60.50
CA ARG A 21 -21.59 -26.40 59.67
C ARG A 21 -22.56 -25.33 59.21
N CYS A 22 -22.83 -24.29 60.01
CA CYS A 22 -23.67 -23.15 59.59
C CYS A 22 -22.96 -22.21 58.63
N LEU A 23 -21.63 -22.12 58.62
CA LEU A 23 -20.85 -21.28 57.73
C LEU A 23 -20.80 -21.83 56.30
N ILE A 24 -20.74 -23.13 56.09
CA ILE A 24 -20.61 -23.79 54.79
C ILE A 24 -21.72 -23.32 53.81
N PRO A 25 -23.03 -23.39 54.16
CA PRO A 25 -24.08 -22.93 53.23
C PRO A 25 -23.97 -21.45 52.94
N ILE A 26 -23.59 -20.61 53.91
CA ILE A 26 -23.40 -19.16 53.72
C ILE A 26 -22.19 -18.87 52.80
N GLU A 27 -21.11 -19.60 52.94
CA GLU A 27 -19.96 -19.51 52.05
C GLU A 27 -20.32 -19.94 50.60
N ASN A 28 -21.15 -20.99 50.44
CA ASN A 28 -21.61 -21.40 49.11
C ASN A 28 -22.55 -20.35 48.48
N GLU A 29 -23.51 -19.84 49.27
CA GLU A 29 -24.39 -18.78 48.81
C GLU A 29 -23.62 -17.47 48.43
N PHE A 30 -22.64 -17.09 49.22
CA PHE A 30 -21.74 -15.97 48.95
C PHE A 30 -20.96 -16.20 47.65
N LYS A 31 -20.46 -17.42 47.43
CA LYS A 31 -19.75 -17.79 46.20
C LYS A 31 -20.65 -17.71 44.97
N ASP A 32 -21.89 -18.20 45.08
CA ASP A 32 -22.86 -18.17 44.01
C ASP A 32 -23.27 -16.73 43.66
N ILE A 33 -23.55 -15.92 44.68
CA ILE A 33 -23.86 -14.49 44.50
C ILE A 33 -22.67 -13.75 43.89
N SER A 34 -21.44 -14.02 44.35
CA SER A 34 -20.22 -13.42 43.80
C SER A 34 -19.99 -13.81 42.34
N ASN A 35 -20.24 -15.07 41.98
CA ASN A 35 -20.15 -15.54 40.59
C ASN A 35 -21.20 -14.88 39.70
N ASN A 36 -22.41 -14.69 40.21
CA ASN A 36 -23.49 -14.01 39.46
C ASN A 36 -23.17 -12.51 39.31
N LEU A 37 -22.64 -11.87 40.33
CA LEU A 37 -22.20 -10.47 40.28
C LEU A 37 -21.07 -10.28 39.24
N LEU A 38 -20.12 -11.22 39.16
CA LEU A 38 -19.05 -11.20 38.15
C LEU A 38 -19.60 -11.25 36.72
N LYS A 39 -20.70 -11.99 36.48
CA LYS A 39 -21.35 -12.06 35.15
C LYS A 39 -22.09 -10.76 34.77
N CYS A 40 -22.52 -9.98 35.76
CA CYS A 40 -23.32 -8.78 35.57
C CYS A 40 -22.49 -7.49 35.74
N LYS A 41 -21.21 -7.59 36.07
CA LYS A 41 -20.38 -6.41 36.36
C LYS A 41 -20.26 -5.47 35.16
N ASP A 42 -20.35 -4.20 35.43
CA ASP A 42 -20.05 -3.15 34.45
C ASP A 42 -18.54 -3.00 34.21
N GLY A 43 -18.17 -2.61 33.02
CA GLY A 43 -16.79 -2.31 32.65
C GLY A 43 -15.94 -3.52 32.26
N GLU A 44 -16.53 -4.68 31.97
CA GLU A 44 -15.79 -5.88 31.56
C GLU A 44 -14.93 -5.68 30.33
N ILE A 45 -15.38 -4.83 29.39
CA ILE A 45 -14.66 -4.50 28.15
C ILE A 45 -13.66 -3.35 28.34
N ILE A 46 -13.55 -2.77 29.53
CA ILE A 46 -12.58 -1.69 29.80
C ILE A 46 -11.21 -2.32 30.00
N GLY A 47 -10.26 -1.94 29.13
CA GLY A 47 -8.87 -2.40 29.23
C GLY A 47 -8.13 -1.85 30.46
N ASP A 48 -7.10 -2.53 30.86
CA ASP A 48 -6.21 -2.17 31.98
C ASP A 48 -5.20 -1.07 31.64
N GLY A 49 -5.22 -0.55 30.40
CA GLY A 49 -4.32 0.47 29.88
C GLY A 49 -3.03 -0.10 29.25
N GLN A 50 -2.93 -1.42 29.09
CA GLN A 50 -1.84 -2.04 28.33
C GLN A 50 -2.08 -1.87 26.81
N SER A 51 -0.99 -1.69 26.05
CA SER A 51 -1.04 -1.40 24.61
C SER A 51 -1.64 -2.51 23.75
N ASP A 52 -1.65 -3.75 24.25
CA ASP A 52 -2.06 -4.96 23.50
C ASP A 52 -3.38 -5.57 24.00
N PHE A 53 -4.22 -4.79 24.72
CA PHE A 53 -5.49 -5.29 25.25
C PHE A 53 -6.46 -5.66 24.12
N THR A 54 -6.67 -4.76 23.15
CA THR A 54 -7.51 -5.02 21.97
C THR A 54 -6.65 -5.67 20.87
N LYS A 55 -6.83 -6.96 20.66
CA LYS A 55 -6.06 -7.74 19.64
C LYS A 55 -6.78 -7.87 18.30
N ASN A 56 -8.10 -7.83 18.31
CA ASN A 56 -8.94 -8.04 17.13
C ASN A 56 -9.95 -6.92 16.99
N LEU A 57 -10.42 -6.72 15.76
CA LEU A 57 -11.50 -5.80 15.44
C LEU A 57 -12.80 -6.23 16.14
N SER A 58 -13.35 -5.39 17.00
CA SER A 58 -14.68 -5.59 17.62
C SER A 58 -15.69 -4.62 17.04
N SER A 59 -16.94 -5.07 16.84
CA SER A 59 -18.01 -4.25 16.26
C SER A 59 -19.21 -4.21 17.18
N TYR A 60 -19.59 -3.02 17.60
CA TYR A 60 -20.74 -2.76 18.45
C TYR A 60 -21.86 -2.08 17.62
N LYS A 61 -23.03 -2.69 17.60
CA LYS A 61 -24.19 -2.22 16.82
C LYS A 61 -25.09 -1.36 17.69
N PHE A 62 -25.48 -0.22 17.17
CA PHE A 62 -26.37 0.72 17.83
C PHE A 62 -27.54 1.05 16.92
N LEU A 63 -28.69 1.35 17.56
CA LEU A 63 -29.88 1.85 16.89
C LEU A 63 -30.31 3.16 17.58
N LYS A 64 -30.39 4.24 16.81
CA LYS A 64 -30.85 5.53 17.29
C LYS A 64 -31.80 6.16 16.25
N ASP A 65 -33.00 6.53 16.65
CA ASP A 65 -34.00 7.18 15.80
C ASP A 65 -34.24 6.42 14.47
N GLY A 66 -34.30 5.08 14.55
CA GLY A 66 -34.49 4.20 13.40
C GLY A 66 -33.27 4.01 12.50
N GLN A 67 -32.14 4.67 12.80
CA GLN A 67 -30.90 4.52 12.06
C GLN A 67 -29.95 3.55 12.77
N LYS A 68 -29.39 2.63 12.00
CA LYS A 68 -28.40 1.66 12.49
C LYS A 68 -27.00 2.18 12.21
N PHE A 69 -26.12 2.14 13.22
CA PHE A 69 -24.71 2.43 13.06
C PHE A 69 -23.87 1.44 13.88
N ASN A 70 -22.63 1.26 13.45
CA ASN A 70 -21.66 0.40 14.13
C ASN A 70 -20.49 1.24 14.61
N ILE A 71 -20.06 1.02 15.84
CA ILE A 71 -18.76 1.48 16.34
C ILE A 71 -17.79 0.31 16.23
N LEU A 72 -16.65 0.55 15.57
CA LEU A 72 -15.58 -0.42 15.43
C LEU A 72 -14.50 -0.07 16.44
N ASP A 73 -14.22 -0.97 17.36
CA ASP A 73 -13.07 -0.89 18.26
C ASP A 73 -11.90 -1.60 17.61
N ILE A 74 -10.81 -0.86 17.40
CA ILE A 74 -9.63 -1.33 16.68
C ILE A 74 -8.41 -1.32 17.62
N PRO A 75 -7.42 -2.21 17.40
CA PRO A 75 -6.18 -2.23 18.14
C PRO A 75 -5.48 -0.88 18.12
N GLY A 76 -4.79 -0.56 19.22
CA GLY A 76 -4.05 0.70 19.35
C GLY A 76 -2.92 0.81 18.31
N ILE A 77 -2.74 2.00 17.76
CA ILE A 77 -1.73 2.33 16.73
C ILE A 77 -0.28 2.07 17.17
N GLU A 78 -0.05 1.98 18.49
CA GLU A 78 1.26 1.71 19.12
C GLU A 78 1.56 0.21 19.28
N GLY A 79 0.60 -0.68 19.01
CA GLY A 79 0.71 -2.13 19.19
C GLY A 79 1.65 -2.84 18.21
N ASN A 80 1.70 -4.16 18.29
CA ASN A 80 2.63 -5.02 17.52
C ASN A 80 2.42 -4.88 16.00
N LYS A 81 3.46 -4.44 15.28
CA LYS A 81 3.41 -3.77 13.97
C LYS A 81 2.65 -4.49 12.85
N LYS A 82 2.67 -5.80 12.75
CA LYS A 82 2.19 -6.48 11.53
C LYS A 82 0.70 -6.83 11.58
N ILE A 83 0.22 -7.34 12.70
CA ILE A 83 -1.19 -7.74 12.87
C ILE A 83 -2.08 -6.51 13.01
N VAL A 84 -1.59 -5.50 13.73
CA VAL A 84 -2.31 -4.24 13.98
C VAL A 84 -2.53 -3.44 12.70
N THR A 85 -1.54 -3.37 11.81
CA THR A 85 -1.62 -2.64 10.54
C THR A 85 -2.75 -3.17 9.66
N ASP A 86 -2.84 -4.48 9.47
CA ASP A 86 -3.86 -5.11 8.61
C ASP A 86 -5.28 -4.90 9.15
N GLU A 87 -5.45 -4.98 10.48
CA GLU A 87 -6.77 -4.76 11.11
C GLU A 87 -7.19 -3.30 11.06
N ILE A 88 -6.27 -2.36 11.27
CA ILE A 88 -6.53 -0.93 11.11
C ILE A 88 -6.94 -0.61 9.67
N GLU A 89 -6.21 -1.10 8.67
CA GLU A 89 -6.54 -0.87 7.26
C GLU A 89 -7.90 -1.44 6.88
N LYS A 90 -8.22 -2.65 7.31
CA LYS A 90 -9.54 -3.27 7.08
C LYS A 90 -10.67 -2.45 7.71
N ALA A 91 -10.47 -1.94 8.93
CA ALA A 91 -11.44 -1.14 9.64
C ALA A 91 -11.62 0.24 8.97
N VAL A 92 -10.53 0.93 8.64
CA VAL A 92 -10.55 2.25 7.99
C VAL A 92 -11.19 2.18 6.60
N LYS A 93 -10.94 1.11 5.84
CA LYS A 93 -11.62 0.88 4.54
C LYS A 93 -13.15 0.79 4.68
N LYS A 94 -13.64 0.29 5.81
CA LYS A 94 -15.10 0.17 6.10
C LYS A 94 -15.68 1.40 6.79
N ALA A 95 -14.87 2.15 7.53
CA ALA A 95 -15.32 3.30 8.31
C ALA A 95 -15.70 4.49 7.41
N HIS A 96 -16.65 5.31 7.89
CA HIS A 96 -17.03 6.59 7.28
C HIS A 96 -16.49 7.78 8.09
N VAL A 97 -16.25 7.55 9.37
CA VAL A 97 -15.67 8.49 10.32
C VAL A 97 -14.69 7.72 11.20
N VAL A 98 -13.57 8.33 11.53
CA VAL A 98 -12.54 7.76 12.42
C VAL A 98 -12.32 8.69 13.59
N PHE A 99 -12.24 8.13 14.79
CA PHE A 99 -11.87 8.82 16.01
C PHE A 99 -10.47 8.41 16.44
N TYR A 100 -9.55 9.36 16.42
CA TYR A 100 -8.25 9.20 17.06
C TYR A 100 -8.37 9.58 18.54
N ILE A 101 -8.35 8.59 19.44
CA ILE A 101 -8.51 8.78 20.87
C ILE A 101 -7.14 8.94 21.51
N THR A 102 -6.95 10.04 22.27
CA THR A 102 -5.72 10.32 22.99
C THR A 102 -6.01 10.75 24.43
N SER A 103 -5.13 10.41 25.36
CA SER A 103 -5.15 10.91 26.74
C SER A 103 -4.27 12.15 26.94
N SER A 104 -3.56 12.60 25.91
CA SER A 104 -2.74 13.81 25.93
C SER A 104 -3.37 14.92 25.10
N SER A 105 -3.40 16.14 25.63
CA SER A 105 -3.80 17.34 24.90
C SER A 105 -2.71 17.85 23.94
N THR A 106 -1.47 17.36 24.09
CA THR A 106 -0.35 17.76 23.23
C THR A 106 -0.29 16.95 21.94
N PRO A 107 0.23 17.52 20.84
CA PRO A 107 0.41 16.80 19.59
C PRO A 107 1.24 15.52 19.77
N PRO A 108 0.91 14.43 19.07
CA PRO A 108 1.75 13.24 19.05
C PRO A 108 3.17 13.53 18.56
N GLN A 109 4.13 12.75 19.00
CA GLN A 109 5.54 12.94 18.64
C GLN A 109 5.80 12.60 17.17
N LYS A 110 6.67 13.40 16.53
CA LYS A 110 7.29 13.05 15.25
C LYS A 110 8.33 11.96 15.46
N GLY A 111 8.48 11.10 14.47
CA GLY A 111 9.59 10.16 14.41
C GLY A 111 10.92 10.82 14.07
N ASP A 112 11.98 10.05 14.20
CA ASP A 112 13.32 10.38 13.72
C ASP A 112 13.64 9.65 12.40
N SER A 113 14.86 9.81 11.89
CA SER A 113 15.33 9.17 10.66
C SER A 113 15.25 7.62 10.68
N ASN A 114 15.20 7.02 11.89
CA ASN A 114 15.28 5.57 12.07
C ASN A 114 13.95 4.95 12.51
N LYS A 115 12.99 5.75 13.05
CA LYS A 115 11.74 5.23 13.60
C LYS A 115 10.59 6.19 13.34
N LYS A 116 9.54 5.69 12.68
CA LYS A 116 8.29 6.45 12.50
C LYS A 116 7.67 6.77 13.86
N GLY A 117 7.33 8.02 14.07
CA GLY A 117 6.56 8.47 15.24
C GLY A 117 5.06 8.23 15.05
N THR A 118 4.30 8.60 16.08
CA THR A 118 2.83 8.44 16.08
C THR A 118 2.17 9.28 14.98
N LEU A 119 2.70 10.47 14.67
CA LEU A 119 2.18 11.33 13.59
C LEU A 119 2.30 10.69 12.21
N GLU A 120 3.46 10.10 11.90
CA GLU A 120 3.69 9.41 10.63
C GLU A 120 2.80 8.17 10.49
N LYS A 121 2.59 7.43 11.60
CA LYS A 121 1.66 6.29 11.63
C LYS A 121 0.21 6.73 11.41
N ILE A 122 -0.23 7.83 12.04
CA ILE A 122 -1.56 8.40 11.84
C ILE A 122 -1.75 8.76 10.36
N LYS A 123 -0.77 9.43 9.74
CA LYS A 123 -0.81 9.78 8.31
C LYS A 123 -0.91 8.55 7.42
N GLU A 124 -0.10 7.54 7.70
CA GLU A 124 -0.04 6.30 6.91
C GLU A 124 -1.37 5.54 6.96
N HIS A 125 -1.97 5.42 8.14
CA HIS A 125 -3.17 4.61 8.33
C HIS A 125 -4.49 5.36 8.11
N LEU A 126 -4.54 6.65 8.39
CA LEU A 126 -5.77 7.44 8.39
C LEU A 126 -5.83 8.53 7.31
N GLY A 127 -4.70 8.88 6.71
CA GLY A 127 -4.53 10.10 5.90
C GLY A 127 -5.35 10.19 4.62
N SER A 128 -5.99 9.12 4.16
CA SER A 128 -6.50 9.12 2.78
C SER A 128 -8.01 8.99 2.60
N GLN A 129 -8.83 8.74 3.64
CA GLN A 129 -10.11 8.14 3.30
C GLN A 129 -11.38 8.73 3.91
N VAL A 130 -11.35 9.30 5.13
CA VAL A 130 -12.56 9.54 5.92
C VAL A 130 -12.49 10.82 6.72
N GLU A 131 -13.62 11.26 7.25
CA GLU A 131 -13.64 12.32 8.27
C GLU A 131 -12.96 11.82 9.54
N ILE A 132 -11.96 12.57 10.03
CA ILE A 132 -11.17 12.22 11.21
C ILE A 132 -11.39 13.28 12.27
N TYR A 133 -11.67 12.81 13.47
CA TYR A 133 -11.77 13.64 14.68
C TYR A 133 -10.76 13.17 15.71
N THR A 134 -10.17 14.08 16.45
CA THR A 134 -9.43 13.75 17.67
C THR A 134 -10.38 13.78 18.86
N ILE A 135 -10.31 12.76 19.71
CA ILE A 135 -11.03 12.72 20.98
C ILE A 135 -10.00 12.77 22.12
N PHE A 136 -9.95 13.89 22.81
CA PHE A 136 -9.17 13.99 24.04
C PHE A 136 -9.95 13.39 25.19
N ASN A 137 -9.59 12.15 25.58
CA ASN A 137 -10.15 11.47 26.74
C ASN A 137 -9.36 11.85 28.00
N LYS A 138 -9.80 12.91 28.68
CA LYS A 138 -9.11 13.41 29.87
C LYS A 138 -9.12 12.40 31.01
N ARG A 139 -7.92 12.05 31.47
CA ARG A 139 -7.75 11.17 32.62
C ARG A 139 -8.09 11.93 33.91
N VAL A 140 -9.17 11.53 34.58
CA VAL A 140 -9.63 12.04 35.86
C VAL A 140 -9.41 11.00 36.93
N THR A 141 -8.59 11.30 37.93
CA THR A 141 -8.23 10.39 39.02
C THR A 141 -8.78 10.81 40.40
N ASN A 142 -9.22 12.05 40.50
CA ASN A 142 -9.82 12.57 41.74
C ASN A 142 -10.87 13.64 41.44
N THR A 143 -11.70 13.94 42.43
CA THR A 143 -12.82 14.89 42.34
C THR A 143 -12.39 16.32 42.07
N MET A 144 -11.17 16.71 42.44
CA MET A 144 -10.67 18.08 42.23
C MET A 144 -10.49 18.39 40.75
N HIS A 145 -10.19 17.39 39.94
CA HIS A 145 -10.02 17.57 38.49
C HIS A 145 -11.32 17.96 37.75
N ILE A 146 -12.46 17.81 38.40
CA ILE A 146 -13.79 18.13 37.82
C ILE A 146 -14.56 19.13 38.73
N SER A 147 -13.94 19.69 39.76
CA SER A 147 -14.62 20.70 40.60
C SER A 147 -14.97 21.98 39.82
N GLY A 148 -14.17 22.33 38.80
CA GLY A 148 -14.46 23.37 37.81
C GLY A 148 -14.81 22.81 36.43
N VAL A 149 -14.23 23.40 35.38
CA VAL A 149 -14.35 22.92 34.01
C VAL A 149 -13.49 21.68 33.80
N LEU A 150 -13.95 20.75 32.96
CA LEU A 150 -13.21 19.52 32.70
C LEU A 150 -11.84 19.80 32.07
N VAL A 151 -11.77 20.73 31.12
CA VAL A 151 -10.57 21.07 30.36
C VAL A 151 -10.21 22.53 30.68
N ASN A 152 -9.02 22.79 31.19
CA ASN A 152 -8.57 24.11 31.52
C ASN A 152 -8.04 24.90 30.29
N GLU A 153 -7.79 26.21 30.48
CA GLU A 153 -7.35 27.07 29.36
C GLU A 153 -6.04 26.61 28.69
N GLY A 154 -5.06 26.12 29.48
CA GLY A 154 -3.80 25.61 28.95
C GLY A 154 -3.96 24.33 28.15
N GLU A 155 -4.89 23.46 28.55
CA GLU A 155 -5.25 22.26 27.78
C GLU A 155 -6.00 22.61 26.49
N ILE A 156 -6.87 23.65 26.53
CA ILE A 156 -7.57 24.16 25.33
C ILE A 156 -6.57 24.69 24.34
N GLU A 157 -5.58 25.47 24.76
CA GLU A 157 -4.52 25.96 23.88
C GLU A 157 -3.66 24.82 23.30
N SER A 158 -3.35 23.82 24.14
CA SER A 158 -2.63 22.61 23.66
C SER A 158 -3.45 21.83 22.60
N LEU A 159 -4.77 21.72 22.78
CA LEU A 159 -5.67 21.10 21.82
C LEU A 159 -5.77 21.91 20.52
N ARG A 160 -5.68 23.24 20.56
CA ARG A 160 -5.61 24.08 19.37
C ARG A 160 -4.35 23.80 18.55
N ILE A 161 -3.20 23.70 19.22
CA ILE A 161 -1.92 23.34 18.56
C ILE A 161 -2.00 21.92 17.98
N LEU A 162 -2.64 20.98 18.70
CA LEU A 162 -2.87 19.63 18.20
C LEU A 162 -3.73 19.65 16.92
N ASP A 163 -4.82 20.43 16.88
CA ASP A 163 -5.67 20.57 15.70
C ASP A 163 -4.91 21.10 14.50
N GLU A 164 -4.07 22.12 14.69
CA GLU A 164 -3.23 22.67 13.62
C GLU A 164 -2.29 21.61 13.06
N LYS A 165 -1.64 20.83 13.92
CA LYS A 165 -0.75 19.73 13.50
C LYS A 165 -1.48 18.60 12.79
N MET A 166 -2.63 18.20 13.31
CA MET A 166 -3.45 17.17 12.67
C MET A 166 -3.96 17.64 11.31
N LYS A 167 -4.34 18.91 11.16
CA LYS A 167 -4.78 19.50 9.91
C LYS A 167 -3.63 19.64 8.89
N GLU A 168 -2.42 19.96 9.35
CA GLU A 168 -1.22 19.98 8.51
C GLU A 168 -0.97 18.59 7.88
N ILE A 169 -1.19 17.52 8.65
CA ILE A 169 -0.87 16.14 8.23
C ILE A 169 -1.99 15.48 7.43
N LEU A 170 -3.24 15.64 7.87
CA LEU A 170 -4.42 14.96 7.34
C LEU A 170 -5.23 15.82 6.36
N GLY A 171 -4.88 17.11 6.25
CA GLY A 171 -5.52 18.05 5.34
C GLY A 171 -7.03 18.19 5.60
N ASN A 172 -7.81 18.20 4.55
CA ASN A 172 -9.26 18.38 4.58
C ASN A 172 -10.04 17.18 5.20
N ASN A 173 -9.38 16.08 5.47
CA ASN A 173 -9.99 14.93 6.14
C ASN A 173 -10.08 15.12 7.65
N TYR A 174 -9.24 15.99 8.23
CA TYR A 174 -9.32 16.33 9.64
C TYR A 174 -10.35 17.42 9.88
N ILE A 175 -11.32 17.12 10.77
CA ILE A 175 -12.45 18.02 11.03
C ILE A 175 -12.24 18.84 12.31
N GLY A 176 -11.62 18.26 13.34
CA GLY A 176 -11.35 18.92 14.60
C GLY A 176 -11.33 17.98 15.79
N ASN A 177 -11.27 18.56 16.99
CA ASN A 177 -11.27 17.78 18.23
C ASN A 177 -12.60 17.83 18.99
N LYS A 178 -12.78 16.85 19.87
CA LYS A 178 -13.76 16.79 20.95
C LYS A 178 -13.02 16.35 22.21
N TYR A 179 -13.56 16.68 23.37
CA TYR A 179 -12.99 16.24 24.63
C TYR A 179 -14.09 15.78 25.60
N LEU A 180 -13.72 14.80 26.40
CA LEU A 180 -14.59 14.18 27.40
C LEU A 180 -13.75 13.48 28.48
N SER A 181 -14.38 12.96 29.52
CA SER A 181 -13.78 11.99 30.41
C SER A 181 -14.63 10.72 30.48
N ALA A 182 -14.19 9.69 29.76
CA ALA A 182 -14.86 8.38 29.77
C ALA A 182 -14.86 7.76 31.17
N ARG A 183 -13.82 8.02 31.98
CA ARG A 183 -13.75 7.52 33.36
C ARG A 183 -14.86 8.12 34.23
N VAL A 184 -15.09 9.42 34.16
CA VAL A 184 -16.12 10.10 34.95
C VAL A 184 -17.51 9.64 34.49
N ALA A 185 -17.73 9.53 33.18
CA ALA A 185 -18.98 9.01 32.64
C ALA A 185 -19.25 7.56 33.09
N PHE A 186 -18.22 6.70 33.07
CA PHE A 186 -18.35 5.33 33.56
C PHE A 186 -18.73 5.28 35.04
N LEU A 187 -18.08 6.07 35.90
CA LEU A 187 -18.40 6.12 37.34
C LEU A 187 -19.81 6.66 37.60
N SER A 188 -20.32 7.57 36.74
CA SER A 188 -21.72 8.05 36.82
C SER A 188 -22.70 6.95 36.44
N LEU A 189 -22.48 6.25 35.33
CA LEU A 189 -23.45 5.33 34.71
C LEU A 189 -23.40 3.91 35.24
N ALA A 190 -22.26 3.48 35.81
CA ALA A 190 -22.09 2.12 36.30
C ALA A 190 -23.04 1.81 37.47
N THR A 191 -23.84 0.77 37.34
CA THR A 191 -24.81 0.33 38.35
C THR A 191 -24.40 -0.95 39.05
N CYS A 192 -23.59 -1.81 38.38
CA CYS A 192 -23.15 -3.08 38.92
C CYS A 192 -21.62 -3.14 39.02
N LEU A 193 -21.08 -2.70 40.15
CA LEU A 193 -19.66 -2.74 40.46
C LEU A 193 -19.38 -3.76 41.54
N ILE A 194 -18.24 -4.45 41.44
CA ILE A 194 -17.83 -5.41 42.48
C ILE A 194 -17.49 -4.65 43.74
N PRO A 195 -18.07 -5.02 44.89
CA PRO A 195 -17.73 -4.42 46.19
C PRO A 195 -16.22 -4.43 46.44
N ASP A 196 -15.70 -3.39 47.04
CA ASP A 196 -14.29 -3.24 47.45
C ASP A 196 -13.27 -3.25 46.30
N ASN A 197 -13.70 -3.32 45.05
CA ASN A 197 -12.77 -3.08 43.93
C ASN A 197 -12.44 -1.59 43.77
N LYS A 198 -11.49 -1.30 42.90
CA LYS A 198 -11.05 0.08 42.65
C LYS A 198 -12.18 0.95 42.11
N ASP A 199 -12.98 0.40 41.15
CA ASP A 199 -14.05 1.16 40.48
C ASP A 199 -15.15 1.54 41.46
N ASN A 200 -15.54 0.61 42.35
CA ASN A 200 -16.52 0.88 43.39
C ASN A 200 -16.04 1.92 44.38
N ARG A 201 -14.80 1.80 44.83
CA ARG A 201 -14.20 2.81 45.76
C ARG A 201 -14.08 4.18 45.09
N ASP A 202 -13.70 4.23 43.84
CA ASP A 202 -13.64 5.48 43.07
C ASP A 202 -15.05 6.07 42.89
N LYS A 203 -16.04 5.27 42.47
CA LYS A 203 -17.44 5.72 42.35
C LYS A 203 -17.90 6.34 43.69
N ASN A 204 -17.77 5.67 44.82
CA ASN A 204 -18.19 6.15 46.11
C ASN A 204 -17.55 7.52 46.46
N LYS A 205 -16.25 7.69 46.21
CA LYS A 205 -15.57 9.00 46.45
C LYS A 205 -16.11 10.11 45.55
N PHE A 206 -16.53 9.80 44.33
CA PHE A 206 -17.05 10.80 43.41
C PHE A 206 -18.48 11.18 43.78
N ILE A 207 -19.34 10.21 44.12
CA ILE A 207 -20.76 10.46 44.47
C ILE A 207 -20.92 11.09 45.85
N GLU A 208 -19.89 11.04 46.77
CA GLU A 208 -19.85 11.82 48.00
C GLU A 208 -19.86 13.34 47.76
N LYS A 209 -19.39 13.80 46.57
CA LYS A 209 -19.24 15.23 46.27
C LYS A 209 -20.16 15.71 45.13
N PHE A 210 -20.56 14.84 44.25
CA PHE A 210 -21.37 15.16 43.06
C PHE A 210 -22.46 14.10 42.89
N SER A 211 -23.63 14.50 42.46
CA SER A 211 -24.64 13.54 42.02
C SER A 211 -24.23 12.81 40.75
N GLU A 212 -24.83 11.66 40.44
CA GLU A 212 -24.57 10.91 39.21
C GLU A 212 -24.84 11.76 37.96
N ASP A 213 -25.93 12.56 37.96
CA ASP A 213 -26.25 13.48 36.87
C ASP A 213 -25.20 14.59 36.71
N GLU A 214 -24.73 15.18 37.81
CA GLU A 214 -23.66 16.16 37.74
C GLU A 214 -22.35 15.56 37.22
N LEU A 215 -22.00 14.34 37.62
CA LEU A 215 -20.85 13.61 37.07
C LEU A 215 -20.97 13.39 35.59
N LEU A 216 -22.16 12.97 35.10
CA LEU A 216 -22.41 12.77 33.71
C LEU A 216 -22.27 14.07 32.89
N GLN A 217 -22.83 15.18 33.39
CA GLN A 217 -22.68 16.50 32.79
C GLN A 217 -21.23 16.96 32.75
N LYS A 218 -20.52 16.87 33.89
CA LYS A 218 -19.10 17.24 34.00
C LYS A 218 -18.17 16.36 33.15
N SER A 219 -18.57 15.14 32.85
CA SER A 219 -17.82 14.24 31.97
C SER A 219 -17.81 14.68 30.51
N LEU A 220 -18.77 15.51 30.09
CA LEU A 220 -19.08 15.90 28.69
C LEU A 220 -19.42 14.71 27.77
N PHE A 221 -19.70 13.55 28.35
CA PHE A 221 -20.02 12.33 27.59
C PHE A 221 -21.37 12.45 26.88
N GLN A 222 -22.36 13.08 27.53
CA GLN A 222 -23.66 13.32 26.91
C GLN A 222 -23.53 14.20 25.66
N SER A 223 -22.75 15.28 25.73
CA SER A 223 -22.46 16.14 24.56
C SER A 223 -21.80 15.38 23.42
N PHE A 224 -20.92 14.42 23.76
CA PHE A 224 -20.31 13.54 22.76
C PHE A 224 -21.34 12.58 22.15
N CYS A 225 -22.24 12.00 22.94
CA CYS A 225 -23.34 11.18 22.44
C CYS A 225 -24.25 11.98 21.51
N ASP A 226 -24.58 13.20 21.86
CA ASP A 226 -25.40 14.10 21.03
C ASP A 226 -24.68 14.46 19.72
N PHE A 227 -23.38 14.70 19.77
CA PHE A 227 -22.57 14.87 18.57
C PHE A 227 -22.60 13.60 17.68
N LEU A 228 -22.42 12.40 18.24
CA LEU A 228 -22.50 11.16 17.49
C LEU A 228 -23.86 10.99 16.81
N THR A 229 -24.94 11.22 17.53
CA THR A 229 -26.30 10.97 17.05
C THR A 229 -26.81 12.07 16.12
N ASN A 230 -26.61 13.33 16.48
CA ASN A 230 -27.17 14.46 15.72
C ASN A 230 -26.29 14.94 14.58
N SER A 231 -24.96 15.01 14.79
CA SER A 231 -24.07 15.56 13.77
C SER A 231 -23.54 14.50 12.80
N LEU A 232 -23.31 13.28 13.27
CA LEU A 232 -22.76 12.22 12.43
C LEU A 232 -23.83 11.39 11.75
N VAL A 233 -24.90 11.03 12.47
CA VAL A 233 -25.95 10.14 11.98
C VAL A 233 -26.94 10.87 11.05
N GLN A 234 -27.32 12.11 11.34
CA GLN A 234 -28.29 12.86 10.51
C GLN A 234 -27.85 13.10 9.07
N ASN A 235 -26.52 13.26 8.84
CA ASN A 235 -25.96 13.48 7.50
C ASN A 235 -25.35 12.22 6.88
N THR A 236 -25.72 11.04 7.37
CA THR A 236 -25.09 9.77 7.03
C THR A 236 -25.05 9.52 5.51
N LYS A 237 -26.15 9.75 4.79
CA LYS A 237 -26.20 9.53 3.32
C LYS A 237 -25.19 10.40 2.56
N GLN A 238 -25.07 11.66 2.94
CA GLN A 238 -24.10 12.59 2.31
C GLN A 238 -22.66 12.22 2.67
N LYS A 239 -22.42 11.87 3.94
CA LYS A 239 -21.09 11.43 4.42
C LYS A 239 -20.65 10.12 3.76
N ILE A 240 -21.56 9.14 3.64
CA ILE A 240 -21.30 7.89 2.92
C ILE A 240 -20.94 8.18 1.45
N LYS A 241 -21.72 9.03 0.77
CA LYS A 241 -21.43 9.42 -0.62
C LYS A 241 -20.06 10.08 -0.74
N LYS A 242 -19.75 11.05 0.12
CA LYS A 242 -18.46 11.77 0.14
C LYS A 242 -17.30 10.81 0.43
N SER A 243 -17.44 9.96 1.44
CA SER A 243 -16.43 8.96 1.80
C SER A 243 -16.17 7.98 0.65
N ASN A 244 -17.23 7.43 0.06
CA ASN A 244 -17.08 6.50 -1.07
C ASN A 244 -16.48 7.18 -2.30
N PHE A 245 -16.85 8.43 -2.57
CA PHE A 245 -16.26 9.23 -3.64
C PHE A 245 -14.76 9.46 -3.39
N ASN A 246 -14.39 9.83 -2.17
CA ASN A 246 -12.99 10.03 -1.80
C ASN A 246 -12.17 8.73 -1.93
N LYS A 247 -12.74 7.60 -1.48
CA LYS A 247 -12.12 6.27 -1.63
C LYS A 247 -11.89 5.91 -3.10
N ALA A 248 -12.92 6.10 -3.94
CA ALA A 248 -12.80 5.86 -5.37
C ALA A 248 -11.75 6.78 -6.03
N ASN A 249 -11.73 8.05 -5.66
CA ASN A 249 -10.78 9.02 -6.19
C ASN A 249 -9.32 8.69 -5.80
N ASN A 250 -9.11 8.21 -4.57
CA ASN A 250 -7.78 7.79 -4.12
C ASN A 250 -7.31 6.52 -4.85
N LEU A 251 -8.19 5.53 -5.03
CA LEU A 251 -7.89 4.35 -5.85
C LEU A 251 -7.54 4.72 -7.28
N LEU A 252 -8.28 5.67 -7.89
CA LEU A 252 -7.95 6.16 -9.23
C LEU A 252 -6.58 6.85 -9.28
N LYS A 253 -6.24 7.64 -8.28
CA LYS A 253 -4.91 8.27 -8.18
C LYS A 253 -3.79 7.25 -8.06
N GLU A 254 -3.94 6.23 -7.20
CA GLU A 254 -2.99 5.13 -7.08
C GLU A 254 -2.84 4.38 -8.41
N PHE A 255 -3.96 4.13 -9.09
CA PHE A 255 -3.95 3.48 -10.40
C PHE A 255 -3.22 4.31 -11.48
N ILE A 256 -3.46 5.63 -11.49
CA ILE A 256 -2.75 6.56 -12.39
C ILE A 256 -1.25 6.53 -12.12
N LEU A 257 -0.81 6.51 -10.86
CA LEU A 257 0.61 6.43 -10.52
C LEU A 257 1.25 5.14 -11.03
N VAL A 258 0.58 4.00 -10.85
CA VAL A 258 1.06 2.70 -11.37
C VAL A 258 1.15 2.72 -12.89
N LEU A 259 0.12 3.24 -13.58
CA LEU A 259 0.13 3.34 -15.04
C LEU A 259 1.22 4.29 -15.54
N SER A 260 1.43 5.42 -14.87
CA SER A 260 2.51 6.36 -15.21
C SER A 260 3.89 5.70 -15.05
N ASP A 261 4.08 4.94 -13.98
CA ASP A 261 5.34 4.20 -13.74
C ASP A 261 5.60 3.16 -14.85
N ILE A 262 4.58 2.41 -15.24
CA ILE A 262 4.66 1.45 -16.37
C ILE A 262 4.98 2.19 -17.67
N LEU A 263 4.32 3.31 -17.94
CA LEU A 263 4.55 4.09 -19.15
C LEU A 263 5.99 4.60 -19.20
N GLU A 264 6.46 5.24 -18.14
CA GLU A 264 7.78 5.90 -18.10
C GLU A 264 8.93 4.89 -18.04
N LYS A 265 8.80 3.82 -17.25
CA LYS A 265 9.89 2.86 -17.08
C LYS A 265 9.94 1.79 -18.15
N ASN A 266 8.79 1.47 -18.75
CA ASN A 266 8.70 0.33 -19.66
C ASN A 266 8.40 0.78 -21.10
N LEU A 267 7.26 1.39 -21.35
CA LEU A 267 6.79 1.61 -22.72
C LEU A 267 7.60 2.67 -23.49
N ILE A 268 7.96 3.78 -22.83
CA ILE A 268 8.76 4.83 -23.47
C ILE A 268 10.17 4.32 -23.84
N PRO A 269 10.93 3.65 -22.96
CA PRO A 269 12.21 3.09 -23.32
C PRO A 269 12.12 2.03 -24.43
N LEU A 270 11.07 1.21 -24.44
CA LEU A 270 10.82 0.24 -25.51
C LEU A 270 10.62 0.93 -26.87
N GLU A 271 9.78 1.96 -26.92
CA GLU A 271 9.56 2.76 -28.13
C GLU A 271 10.86 3.35 -28.67
N ILE A 272 11.66 3.94 -27.77
CA ILE A 272 12.97 4.53 -28.13
C ILE A 272 13.91 3.46 -28.71
N ASN A 273 14.00 2.31 -28.07
CA ASN A 273 14.86 1.21 -28.53
C ASN A 273 14.41 0.68 -29.91
N ILE A 274 13.12 0.46 -30.13
CA ILE A 274 12.60 0.00 -31.42
C ILE A 274 12.86 1.04 -32.52
N LYS A 275 12.67 2.34 -32.23
CA LYS A 275 12.98 3.41 -33.21
C LYS A 275 14.45 3.39 -33.58
N LYS A 276 15.34 3.32 -32.60
CA LYS A 276 16.79 3.25 -32.84
C LYS A 276 17.17 2.02 -33.67
N ASP A 277 16.65 0.83 -33.32
CA ASP A 277 16.90 -0.39 -34.05
C ASP A 277 16.41 -0.29 -35.49
N THR A 278 15.27 0.35 -35.71
CA THR A 278 14.71 0.58 -37.07
C THR A 278 15.63 1.50 -37.89
N GLU A 279 16.12 2.59 -37.28
CA GLU A 279 17.09 3.49 -37.92
C GLU A 279 18.40 2.79 -38.27
N ASP A 280 18.92 1.94 -37.36
CA ASP A 280 20.13 1.15 -37.59
C ASP A 280 19.95 0.13 -38.72
N VAL A 281 18.80 -0.50 -38.83
CA VAL A 281 18.49 -1.39 -39.95
C VAL A 281 18.47 -0.64 -41.28
N ASN A 282 17.78 0.48 -41.36
CA ASN A 282 17.72 1.30 -42.57
C ASN A 282 19.13 1.73 -43.01
N ASN A 283 19.94 2.23 -42.07
CA ASN A 283 21.32 2.61 -42.34
C ASN A 283 22.18 1.43 -42.85
N ASN A 284 21.99 0.24 -42.29
CA ASN A 284 22.72 -0.96 -42.71
C ASN A 284 22.27 -1.46 -44.07
N LEU A 285 20.99 -1.38 -44.38
CA LEU A 285 20.44 -1.68 -45.71
C LEU A 285 21.01 -0.72 -46.76
N ASP A 286 21.02 0.59 -46.51
CA ASP A 286 21.59 1.58 -47.42
C ASP A 286 23.07 1.36 -47.67
N LYS A 287 23.86 1.08 -46.60
CA LYS A 287 25.28 0.72 -46.73
C LYS A 287 25.46 -0.53 -47.59
N SER A 288 24.64 -1.54 -47.38
CA SER A 288 24.72 -2.79 -48.15
C SER A 288 24.36 -2.59 -49.61
N PHE A 289 23.38 -1.74 -49.89
CA PHE A 289 23.01 -1.38 -51.28
C PHE A 289 24.13 -0.62 -51.98
N ARG A 290 24.75 0.37 -51.34
CA ARG A 290 25.90 1.10 -51.90
C ARG A 290 27.06 0.14 -52.16
N LYS A 291 27.33 -0.76 -51.23
CA LYS A 291 28.38 -1.77 -51.41
C LYS A 291 28.09 -2.69 -52.60
N LEU A 292 26.84 -3.17 -52.78
CA LEU A 292 26.43 -3.95 -53.94
C LEU A 292 26.77 -3.21 -55.26
N LYS A 293 26.41 -1.90 -55.32
CA LYS A 293 26.71 -1.08 -56.49
C LYS A 293 28.22 -1.03 -56.79
N ASP A 294 29.06 -0.79 -55.78
CA ASP A 294 30.50 -0.72 -55.91
C ASP A 294 31.10 -2.08 -56.29
N ASP A 295 30.64 -3.18 -55.69
CA ASP A 295 31.10 -4.54 -55.95
C ASP A 295 30.73 -4.97 -57.39
N VAL A 296 29.52 -4.67 -57.86
CA VAL A 296 29.07 -4.92 -59.24
C VAL A 296 29.90 -4.14 -60.25
N GLU A 297 30.16 -2.83 -59.99
CA GLU A 297 30.96 -2.01 -60.89
C GLU A 297 32.43 -2.53 -60.96
N THR A 298 32.96 -2.92 -59.82
CA THR A 298 34.32 -3.47 -59.72
C THR A 298 34.43 -4.81 -60.48
N SER A 299 33.44 -5.68 -60.30
CA SER A 299 33.41 -6.99 -60.99
C SER A 299 33.24 -6.81 -62.50
N PHE A 300 32.38 -5.91 -62.94
CA PHE A 300 32.22 -5.58 -64.35
C PHE A 300 33.51 -5.05 -64.99
N ARG A 301 34.20 -4.11 -64.33
CA ARG A 301 35.49 -3.58 -64.82
C ARG A 301 36.57 -4.67 -64.90
N LYS A 302 36.55 -5.63 -63.99
CA LYS A 302 37.47 -6.80 -64.05
C LYS A 302 37.14 -7.69 -65.25
N ASP A 303 35.88 -8.04 -65.44
CA ASP A 303 35.47 -8.89 -66.56
C ASP A 303 35.73 -8.21 -67.92
N LEU A 304 35.52 -6.88 -68.01
CA LEU A 304 35.85 -6.09 -69.18
C LEU A 304 37.36 -6.12 -69.48
N ARG A 305 38.24 -5.96 -68.50
CA ARG A 305 39.68 -6.04 -68.66
C ARG A 305 40.10 -7.44 -69.10
N ASN A 306 39.51 -8.48 -68.57
CA ASN A 306 39.78 -9.87 -68.99
C ASN A 306 39.37 -10.06 -70.44
N PHE A 307 38.22 -9.58 -70.86
CA PHE A 307 37.75 -9.60 -72.26
C PHE A 307 38.74 -8.88 -73.21
N GLU A 308 39.18 -7.65 -72.82
CA GLU A 308 40.15 -6.90 -73.60
C GLU A 308 41.48 -7.66 -73.74
N ASN A 309 42.04 -8.16 -72.63
CA ASN A 309 43.30 -8.86 -72.62
C ASN A 309 43.24 -10.18 -73.43
N ASP A 310 42.20 -11.00 -73.23
CA ASP A 310 42.04 -12.28 -73.90
C ASP A 310 41.82 -12.06 -75.39
N SER A 311 41.05 -11.03 -75.76
CA SER A 311 40.83 -10.68 -77.14
C SER A 311 42.11 -10.18 -77.79
N MET A 312 42.85 -9.31 -77.18
CA MET A 312 44.16 -8.84 -77.68
C MET A 312 45.14 -10.01 -77.85
N GLN A 313 45.26 -10.86 -76.81
CA GLN A 313 46.19 -11.99 -76.84
C GLN A 313 45.87 -12.97 -77.97
N LYS A 314 44.60 -13.31 -78.13
CA LYS A 314 44.17 -14.17 -79.26
C LYS A 314 44.42 -13.56 -80.63
N ILE A 315 44.15 -12.25 -80.78
CA ILE A 315 44.39 -11.49 -82.02
C ILE A 315 45.88 -11.43 -82.33
N TYR A 316 46.76 -11.07 -81.33
CA TYR A 316 48.22 -11.02 -81.56
C TYR A 316 48.78 -12.41 -81.93
N ASN A 317 48.40 -13.46 -81.23
CA ASN A 317 48.82 -14.82 -81.51
C ASN A 317 48.46 -15.25 -82.93
N TYR A 318 47.31 -14.77 -83.49
CA TYR A 318 46.91 -15.03 -84.83
C TYR A 318 47.70 -14.21 -85.86
N ILE A 319 48.02 -12.95 -85.60
CA ILE A 319 48.87 -12.10 -86.44
C ILE A 319 50.25 -12.71 -86.61
N ASP A 320 50.86 -13.25 -85.50
CA ASP A 320 52.18 -13.86 -85.54
C ASP A 320 52.25 -15.14 -86.42
N SER A 321 51.15 -15.69 -86.87
CA SER A 321 51.07 -16.85 -87.71
C SER A 321 51.14 -16.57 -89.26
N ASN A 322 51.51 -15.36 -89.68
CA ASN A 322 51.67 -14.93 -91.09
C ASN A 322 50.42 -15.10 -91.98
N VAL A 323 49.32 -14.52 -91.62
CA VAL A 323 47.98 -14.69 -92.19
C VAL A 323 47.67 -13.67 -93.31
N SER A 324 46.86 -13.98 -94.33
CA SER A 324 46.37 -13.04 -95.32
C SER A 324 45.39 -12.02 -94.70
N ASN A 325 45.27 -10.82 -95.31
CA ASN A 325 44.35 -9.78 -94.85
C ASN A 325 42.86 -10.21 -94.78
N ASP A 326 42.43 -11.02 -95.73
CA ASP A 326 41.00 -11.53 -95.78
C ASP A 326 40.76 -12.59 -94.68
N ASP A 327 41.68 -13.51 -94.50
CA ASP A 327 41.62 -14.50 -93.39
C ASP A 327 41.69 -13.85 -92.03
N PHE A 328 42.51 -12.81 -91.90
CA PHE A 328 42.60 -12.04 -90.66
C PHE A 328 41.22 -11.41 -90.28
N LYS A 329 40.55 -10.77 -91.28
CA LYS A 329 39.28 -10.12 -91.00
C LYS A 329 38.21 -11.10 -90.48
N LYS A 330 38.10 -12.26 -91.17
CA LYS A 330 37.17 -13.31 -90.72
C LYS A 330 37.51 -13.81 -89.29
N LYS A 331 38.79 -14.10 -89.05
CA LYS A 331 39.20 -14.64 -87.75
C LYS A 331 39.07 -13.64 -86.66
N PHE A 332 39.33 -12.35 -86.89
CA PHE A 332 39.08 -11.29 -86.01
C PHE A 332 37.60 -11.20 -85.56
N GLU A 333 36.68 -11.25 -86.49
CA GLU A 333 35.25 -11.27 -86.21
C GLU A 333 34.84 -12.52 -85.40
N GLU A 334 35.43 -13.69 -85.67
CA GLU A 334 35.21 -14.93 -84.91
C GLU A 334 35.71 -14.77 -83.46
N ILE A 335 36.95 -14.32 -83.28
CA ILE A 335 37.57 -14.13 -81.95
C ILE A 335 36.74 -13.15 -81.13
N ILE A 336 36.35 -12.03 -81.72
CA ILE A 336 35.57 -11.02 -81.00
C ILE A 336 34.18 -11.57 -80.61
N LYS A 337 33.53 -12.30 -81.55
CA LYS A 337 32.24 -12.92 -81.29
C LYS A 337 32.30 -13.95 -80.13
N GLU A 338 33.28 -14.86 -80.16
CA GLU A 338 33.52 -15.85 -79.12
C GLU A 338 33.82 -15.17 -77.74
N ASN A 339 34.65 -14.14 -77.76
CA ASN A 339 35.02 -13.45 -76.53
C ASN A 339 33.84 -12.63 -76.00
N ILE A 340 32.96 -12.05 -76.80
CA ILE A 340 31.73 -11.37 -76.39
C ILE A 340 30.81 -12.38 -75.68
N GLU A 341 30.64 -13.58 -76.20
CA GLU A 341 29.83 -14.66 -75.61
C GLU A 341 30.40 -15.06 -74.22
N ILE A 342 31.72 -15.29 -74.14
CA ILE A 342 32.44 -15.57 -72.88
C ILE A 342 32.29 -14.40 -71.90
N PHE A 343 32.41 -13.17 -72.35
CA PHE A 343 32.23 -11.95 -71.54
C PHE A 343 30.80 -11.87 -70.98
N GLY A 344 29.80 -12.10 -71.83
CA GLY A 344 28.40 -12.11 -71.39
C GLY A 344 28.13 -13.17 -70.32
N ASN A 345 28.69 -14.37 -70.49
CA ASN A 345 28.57 -15.42 -69.46
C ASN A 345 29.27 -15.04 -68.17
N ASN A 346 30.52 -14.48 -68.24
CA ASN A 346 31.27 -14.07 -67.07
C ASN A 346 30.53 -12.95 -66.30
N ILE A 347 30.00 -11.93 -66.99
CA ILE A 347 29.18 -10.89 -66.34
C ILE A 347 27.98 -11.50 -65.61
N SER A 348 27.26 -12.42 -66.28
CA SER A 348 26.07 -13.08 -65.68
C SER A 348 26.46 -13.84 -64.41
N VAL A 349 27.56 -14.58 -64.42
CA VAL A 349 28.07 -15.30 -63.26
C VAL A 349 28.51 -14.33 -62.15
N SER A 350 29.29 -13.34 -62.49
CA SER A 350 29.78 -12.33 -61.54
C SER A 350 28.62 -11.57 -60.91
N LEU A 351 27.63 -11.13 -61.67
CA LEU A 351 26.47 -10.43 -61.18
C LEU A 351 25.64 -11.32 -60.21
N ASN A 352 25.42 -12.58 -60.57
CA ASN A 352 24.70 -13.52 -59.68
C ASN A 352 25.44 -13.74 -58.35
N ILE A 353 26.76 -13.79 -58.37
CA ILE A 353 27.56 -13.89 -57.14
C ILE A 353 27.34 -12.66 -56.24
N GLU A 354 27.41 -11.45 -56.78
CA GLU A 354 27.23 -10.21 -55.99
C GLU A 354 25.79 -10.06 -55.53
N ILE A 355 24.79 -10.40 -56.33
CA ILE A 355 23.39 -10.40 -55.88
C ILE A 355 23.17 -11.41 -54.75
N THR A 356 23.73 -12.62 -54.85
CA THR A 356 23.60 -13.64 -53.79
C THR A 356 24.27 -13.18 -52.48
N LYS A 357 25.42 -12.57 -52.56
CA LYS A 357 26.10 -11.97 -51.36
C LYS A 357 25.22 -10.90 -50.72
N PHE A 358 24.62 -10.02 -51.53
CA PHE A 358 23.71 -8.99 -51.07
C PHE A 358 22.45 -9.55 -50.40
N GLN A 359 21.80 -10.56 -51.03
CA GLN A 359 20.64 -11.24 -50.46
C GLN A 359 20.95 -11.84 -49.09
N ASN A 360 22.08 -12.54 -48.97
CA ASN A 360 22.51 -13.12 -47.70
C ASN A 360 22.74 -12.05 -46.63
N LYS A 361 23.30 -10.89 -47.03
CA LYS A 361 23.53 -9.77 -46.09
C LYS A 361 22.24 -9.12 -45.63
N ILE A 362 21.22 -9.00 -46.51
CA ILE A 362 19.87 -8.52 -46.12
C ILE A 362 19.24 -9.47 -45.11
N ILE A 363 19.30 -10.79 -45.38
CA ILE A 363 18.76 -11.79 -44.46
C ILE A 363 19.42 -11.66 -43.07
N GLU A 364 20.74 -11.56 -43.02
CA GLU A 364 21.48 -11.37 -41.78
C GLU A 364 21.04 -10.10 -40.99
N ILE A 365 20.85 -8.98 -41.72
CA ILE A 365 20.41 -7.72 -41.11
C ILE A 365 19.01 -7.86 -40.53
N LEU A 366 18.09 -8.47 -41.26
CA LEU A 366 16.69 -8.65 -40.84
C LEU A 366 16.56 -9.65 -39.68
N ASP A 367 17.32 -10.73 -39.68
CA ASP A 367 17.33 -11.72 -38.60
C ASP A 367 17.90 -11.10 -37.31
N ASN A 368 18.95 -10.31 -37.42
CA ASN A 368 19.50 -9.56 -36.28
C ASN A 368 18.49 -8.56 -35.72
N PHE A 369 17.75 -7.84 -36.58
CA PHE A 369 16.68 -6.93 -36.15
C PHE A 369 15.57 -7.68 -35.43
N LYS A 370 15.05 -8.76 -36.06
CA LYS A 370 14.01 -9.60 -35.45
C LYS A 370 14.41 -10.12 -34.08
N ARG A 371 15.66 -10.56 -33.92
CA ARG A 371 16.18 -11.02 -32.62
C ARG A 371 16.17 -9.89 -31.59
N ARG A 372 16.72 -8.71 -31.90
CA ARG A 372 16.76 -7.56 -30.98
C ARG A 372 15.36 -7.08 -30.54
N VAL A 373 14.40 -7.04 -31.49
CA VAL A 373 13.02 -6.69 -31.17
C VAL A 373 12.39 -7.74 -30.26
N ASN A 374 12.62 -9.03 -30.52
CA ASN A 374 12.10 -10.10 -29.67
C ASN A 374 12.72 -10.06 -28.27
N ASP A 375 14.03 -9.85 -28.16
CA ASP A 375 14.73 -9.72 -26.89
C ASP A 375 14.17 -8.54 -26.08
N SER A 376 13.98 -7.39 -26.73
CA SER A 376 13.35 -6.22 -26.11
C SER A 376 11.92 -6.48 -25.63
N ILE A 377 11.12 -7.26 -26.34
CA ILE A 377 9.75 -7.64 -25.95
C ILE A 377 9.78 -8.65 -24.79
N GLN A 378 10.70 -9.61 -24.80
CA GLN A 378 10.79 -10.63 -23.75
C GLN A 378 11.20 -10.03 -22.40
N ASP A 379 12.08 -9.03 -22.37
CA ASP A 379 12.45 -8.32 -21.17
C ASP A 379 11.24 -7.65 -20.46
N TYR A 380 10.16 -7.37 -21.21
CA TYR A 380 8.90 -6.83 -20.69
C TYR A 380 7.89 -7.90 -20.25
N ASN A 381 7.97 -9.11 -20.76
CA ASN A 381 7.06 -10.21 -20.38
C ASN A 381 7.45 -10.89 -19.05
N THR A 382 8.58 -10.51 -18.45
CA THR A 382 9.04 -11.02 -17.15
C THR A 382 8.55 -10.18 -15.96
N PHE A 383 7.72 -9.16 -16.17
CA PHE A 383 7.05 -8.34 -15.19
C PHE A 383 5.53 -8.51 -15.24
#